data_458c4cc04131789510be7399305faaf2
#
_entry.id   458c4cc04131789510be7399305faaf2
#
_cell.length_a   1.000
_cell.length_b   1.000
_cell.length_c   1.000
_cell.angle_alpha   90.00
_cell.angle_beta   90.00
_cell.angle_gamma   90.00
#
_symmetry.space_group_name_H-M   'P 1'
#
loop_
_entity.id
_entity.type
_entity.pdbx_description
1 polymer ?
#
loop_
_entity_poly.entity_id
_entity_poly.type
_entity_poly.pdbx_seq_one_letter_code
_entity_poly.pdbx_strand_id
1 'polypeptide(L)'
;ISRQTVTRYIKTLVDAKILYECKRFDMKSKRALSGEQKYYVADLSFYYAMNTDNRINYGPALENIVYLYARSLDYAVSVGRIGKLECDFILRDGNMDYSYVQVTYKMLQSKDTEDREYRPLESIRDNYKKYVMTTDYMLQKRNGILHVNLMDFIGDGKRF
;
A
#
# COMPACT_ATOMS: atom_id res chain seq x y z
N ILE A 1 27.47 10.65 -2.93
CA ILE A 1 27.14 10.07 -1.60
C ILE A 1 27.21 8.55 -1.74
N SER A 2 27.89 7.85 -0.81
CA SER A 2 28.01 6.39 -0.86
C SER A 2 26.69 5.70 -0.44
N ARG A 3 26.46 4.46 -0.94
CA ARG A 3 25.30 3.65 -0.54
C ARG A 3 25.25 3.45 0.98
N GLN A 4 26.39 3.26 1.62
CA GLN A 4 26.49 3.11 3.08
C GLN A 4 26.01 4.35 3.83
N THR A 5 26.36 5.55 3.33
CA THR A 5 25.91 6.82 3.91
C THR A 5 24.41 6.97 3.81
N VAL A 6 23.80 6.68 2.64
CA VAL A 6 22.36 6.72 2.44
C VAL A 6 21.64 5.74 3.39
N THR A 7 22.13 4.50 3.48
CA THR A 7 21.57 3.48 4.38
C THR A 7 21.60 3.93 5.84
N ARG A 8 22.68 4.57 6.27
CA ARG A 8 22.80 5.10 7.64
C ARG A 8 21.79 6.22 7.91
N TYR A 9 21.59 7.15 6.96
CA TYR A 9 20.59 8.21 7.12
C TYR A 9 19.17 7.65 7.18
N ILE A 10 18.82 6.72 6.27
CA ILE A 10 17.51 6.05 6.30
C ILE A 10 17.29 5.37 7.65
N LYS A 11 18.28 4.63 8.17
CA LYS A 11 18.18 4.00 9.47
C LYS A 11 17.94 5.01 10.60
N THR A 12 18.64 6.13 10.59
CA THR A 12 18.43 7.21 11.58
C THR A 12 17.00 7.74 11.52
N LEU A 13 16.44 7.94 10.33
CA LEU A 13 15.05 8.41 10.17
C LEU A 13 14.02 7.37 10.61
N VAL A 14 14.31 6.08 10.41
CA VAL A 14 13.47 4.98 10.91
C VAL A 14 13.53 4.89 12.43
N ASP A 15 14.71 4.99 13.02
CA ASP A 15 14.90 4.98 14.48
C ASP A 15 14.21 6.18 15.13
N ALA A 16 14.23 7.35 14.47
CA ALA A 16 13.53 8.58 14.89
C ALA A 16 12.01 8.54 14.65
N LYS A 17 11.46 7.46 14.07
CA LYS A 17 10.03 7.33 13.71
C LYS A 17 9.51 8.37 12.70
N ILE A 18 10.40 8.94 11.90
CA ILE A 18 10.07 9.81 10.77
C ILE A 18 9.70 8.98 9.55
N LEU A 19 10.37 7.82 9.38
CA LEU A 19 10.09 6.83 8.35
C LEU A 19 9.67 5.50 8.97
N TYR A 20 8.79 4.81 8.30
CA TYR A 20 8.43 3.42 8.56
C TYR A 20 8.92 2.52 7.43
N GLU A 21 9.65 1.48 7.78
CA GLU A 21 10.07 0.45 6.84
C GLU A 21 8.93 -0.56 6.61
N CYS A 22 8.55 -0.78 5.36
CA CYS A 22 7.60 -1.80 4.95
C CYS A 22 8.31 -2.85 4.11
N LYS A 23 8.50 -4.03 4.68
CA LYS A 23 9.20 -5.15 4.03
C LYS A 23 8.36 -5.78 2.94
N ARG A 24 9.02 -6.32 1.92
CA ARG A 24 8.34 -7.13 0.90
C ARG A 24 8.14 -8.55 1.38
N PHE A 25 6.99 -9.10 1.04
CA PHE A 25 6.61 -10.47 1.30
C PHE A 25 6.29 -11.17 -0.02
N ASP A 26 6.99 -12.28 -0.29
CA ASP A 26 6.73 -13.09 -1.47
C ASP A 26 5.62 -14.11 -1.15
N MET A 27 4.48 -13.94 -1.82
CA MET A 27 3.30 -14.80 -1.67
C MET A 27 3.55 -16.23 -2.08
N LYS A 28 4.46 -16.47 -3.03
CA LYS A 28 4.77 -17.82 -3.54
C LYS A 28 5.64 -18.61 -2.57
N SER A 29 6.72 -18.00 -2.08
CA SER A 29 7.64 -18.65 -1.14
C SER A 29 7.20 -18.49 0.33
N LYS A 30 6.21 -17.65 0.61
CA LYS A 30 5.74 -17.27 1.96
C LYS A 30 6.88 -16.75 2.86
N ARG A 31 7.79 -15.97 2.30
CA ARG A 31 8.96 -15.42 2.99
C ARG A 31 9.07 -13.90 2.81
N ALA A 32 9.56 -13.24 3.84
CA ALA A 32 9.99 -11.87 3.71
C ALA A 32 11.24 -11.80 2.80
N LEU A 33 11.23 -10.86 1.85
CA LEU A 33 12.36 -10.63 0.96
C LEU A 33 13.32 -9.64 1.62
N SER A 34 14.61 -9.96 1.62
CA SER A 34 15.65 -9.05 2.08
C SER A 34 16.05 -8.08 0.97
N GLY A 35 16.26 -6.80 1.32
CA GLY A 35 16.91 -5.83 0.44
C GLY A 35 16.01 -5.02 -0.48
N GLU A 36 14.72 -5.31 -0.53
CA GLU A 36 13.74 -4.55 -1.30
C GLU A 36 12.58 -4.14 -0.38
N GLN A 37 12.63 -2.97 0.20
CA GLN A 37 11.58 -2.43 1.04
C GLN A 37 11.06 -1.09 0.51
N LYS A 38 9.80 -0.78 0.79
CA LYS A 38 9.24 0.57 0.67
C LYS A 38 9.39 1.31 2.00
N TYR A 39 9.43 2.63 1.93
CA TYR A 39 9.42 3.50 3.11
C TYR A 39 8.23 4.43 3.04
N TYR A 40 7.55 4.59 4.16
CA TYR A 40 6.41 5.50 4.32
C TYR A 40 6.75 6.55 5.36
N VAL A 41 6.35 7.79 5.13
CA VAL A 41 6.56 8.88 6.09
C VAL A 41 5.51 8.82 7.20
N ALA A 42 5.92 9.16 8.42
CA ALA A 42 5.02 9.21 9.56
C ALA A 42 3.97 10.32 9.43
N ASP A 43 4.31 11.40 8.71
CA ASP A 43 3.45 12.54 8.46
C ASP A 43 3.64 13.02 7.02
N LEU A 44 2.56 13.12 6.26
CA LEU A 44 2.58 13.60 4.89
C LEU A 44 3.05 15.06 4.75
N SER A 45 3.03 15.86 5.81
CA SER A 45 3.58 17.21 5.79
C SER A 45 5.06 17.22 5.39
N PHE A 46 5.83 16.19 5.76
CA PHE A 46 7.22 16.03 5.30
C PHE A 46 7.32 15.90 3.78
N TYR A 47 6.42 15.10 3.19
CA TYR A 47 6.38 14.93 1.74
C TYR A 47 6.10 16.25 1.02
N TYR A 48 5.13 17.01 1.50
CA TYR A 48 4.76 18.29 0.90
C TYR A 48 5.81 19.39 1.15
N ALA A 49 6.40 19.43 2.34
CA ALA A 49 7.43 20.41 2.69
C ALA A 49 8.73 20.21 1.88
N MET A 50 9.05 18.97 1.53
CA MET A 50 10.25 18.64 0.73
C MET A 50 10.02 18.69 -0.77
N ASN A 51 8.77 18.72 -1.22
CA ASN A 51 8.44 18.73 -2.63
C ASN A 51 8.38 20.15 -3.16
N THR A 52 9.34 20.53 -3.97
CA THR A 52 9.43 21.85 -4.60
C THR A 52 8.63 21.96 -5.90
N ASP A 53 8.11 20.85 -6.42
CA ASP A 53 7.27 20.80 -7.61
C ASP A 53 5.78 20.85 -7.22
N ASN A 54 5.04 21.82 -7.78
CA ASN A 54 3.60 21.97 -7.57
C ASN A 54 2.76 20.81 -8.18
N ARG A 55 3.39 19.86 -8.87
CA ARG A 55 2.73 18.66 -9.41
C ARG A 55 2.61 17.60 -8.33
N ILE A 56 1.43 17.53 -7.74
CA ILE A 56 1.12 16.52 -6.72
C ILE A 56 0.93 15.16 -7.40
N ASN A 57 1.82 14.23 -7.12
CA ASN A 57 1.59 12.81 -7.42
C ASN A 57 0.78 12.20 -6.28
N TYR A 58 -0.52 12.04 -6.48
CA TYR A 58 -1.43 11.53 -5.44
C TYR A 58 -1.21 10.05 -5.11
N GLY A 59 -0.75 9.23 -6.05
CA GLY A 59 -0.56 7.80 -5.84
C GLY A 59 0.25 7.45 -4.60
N PRO A 60 1.52 7.90 -4.48
CA PRO A 60 2.34 7.64 -3.30
C PRO A 60 1.77 8.21 -2.00
N ALA A 61 1.07 9.36 -2.07
CA ALA A 61 0.43 9.94 -0.89
C ALA A 61 -0.73 9.06 -0.39
N LEU A 62 -1.56 8.54 -1.31
CA LEU A 62 -2.67 7.65 -0.97
C LEU A 62 -2.17 6.31 -0.42
N GLU A 63 -1.11 5.72 -1.01
CA GLU A 63 -0.47 4.54 -0.43
C GLU A 63 0.01 4.81 1.00
N ASN A 64 0.64 5.96 1.24
CA ASN A 64 1.11 6.34 2.58
C ASN A 64 -0.04 6.47 3.57
N ILE A 65 -1.18 7.07 3.18
CA ILE A 65 -2.38 7.17 4.00
C ILE A 65 -2.90 5.79 4.38
N VAL A 66 -3.03 4.88 3.40
CA VAL A 66 -3.50 3.50 3.65
C VAL A 66 -2.53 2.76 4.57
N TYR A 67 -1.22 2.91 4.36
CA TYR A 67 -0.21 2.32 5.25
C TYR A 67 -0.38 2.78 6.70
N LEU A 68 -0.46 4.09 6.93
CA LEU A 68 -0.62 4.64 8.27
C LEU A 68 -1.96 4.22 8.90
N TYR A 69 -3.04 4.21 8.12
CA TYR A 69 -4.34 3.75 8.59
C TYR A 69 -4.33 2.29 9.00
N ALA A 70 -3.79 1.40 8.17
CA ALA A 70 -3.66 -0.01 8.51
C ALA A 70 -2.81 -0.22 9.79
N ARG A 71 -1.72 0.54 9.93
CA ARG A 71 -0.88 0.52 11.14
C ARG A 71 -1.60 1.02 12.39
N SER A 72 -2.44 2.04 12.27
CA SER A 72 -3.24 2.56 13.38
C SER A 72 -4.31 1.57 13.88
N LEU A 73 -4.68 0.60 13.03
CA LEU A 73 -5.60 -0.48 13.35
C LEU A 73 -4.89 -1.78 13.78
N ASP A 74 -3.57 -1.70 14.07
CA ASP A 74 -2.71 -2.81 14.52
C ASP A 74 -2.51 -3.94 13.49
N TYR A 75 -2.69 -3.65 12.18
CA TYR A 75 -2.29 -4.61 11.16
C TYR A 75 -0.77 -4.70 11.00
N ALA A 76 -0.26 -5.91 10.83
CA ALA A 76 1.08 -6.13 10.29
C ALA A 76 1.02 -5.90 8.78
N VAL A 77 1.80 -4.93 8.27
CA VAL A 77 1.76 -4.48 6.87
C VAL A 77 3.01 -4.92 6.14
N SER A 78 2.84 -5.48 4.96
CA SER A 78 3.93 -5.82 4.03
C SER A 78 3.55 -5.44 2.60
N VAL A 79 4.54 -5.18 1.74
CA VAL A 79 4.33 -5.07 0.29
C VAL A 79 4.27 -6.47 -0.31
N GLY A 80 3.25 -6.77 -1.10
CA GLY A 80 3.04 -8.09 -1.69
C GLY A 80 3.80 -8.28 -3.00
N ARG A 81 4.56 -9.38 -3.15
CA ARG A 81 5.09 -9.83 -4.42
C ARG A 81 4.40 -11.12 -4.85
N ILE A 82 3.85 -11.13 -6.07
CA ILE A 82 3.12 -12.25 -6.65
C ILE A 82 3.76 -12.57 -8.00
N GLY A 83 4.83 -13.36 -7.99
CA GLY A 83 5.66 -13.60 -9.17
C GLY A 83 6.32 -12.31 -9.66
N LYS A 84 5.87 -11.79 -10.83
CA LYS A 84 6.33 -10.52 -11.40
C LYS A 84 5.42 -9.32 -11.04
N LEU A 85 4.28 -9.59 -10.40
CA LEU A 85 3.31 -8.56 -10.01
C LEU A 85 3.58 -8.09 -8.59
N GLU A 86 3.19 -6.86 -8.30
CA GLU A 86 3.22 -6.26 -6.98
C GLU A 86 1.78 -5.99 -6.53
N CYS A 87 1.46 -6.34 -5.29
CA CYS A 87 0.29 -5.88 -4.57
C CYS A 87 0.77 -4.86 -3.54
N ASP A 88 0.16 -3.69 -3.47
CA ASP A 88 0.67 -2.62 -2.63
C ASP A 88 0.75 -3.05 -1.17
N PHE A 89 -0.29 -3.70 -0.65
CA PHE A 89 -0.27 -4.17 0.73
C PHE A 89 -0.85 -5.57 0.91
N ILE A 90 -0.15 -6.34 1.73
CA ILE A 90 -0.65 -7.51 2.42
C ILE A 90 -0.80 -7.10 3.88
N LEU A 91 -2.01 -7.13 4.39
CA LEU A 91 -2.36 -6.83 5.76
C LEU A 91 -2.63 -8.14 6.51
N ARG A 92 -2.14 -8.25 7.73
CA ARG A 92 -2.41 -9.38 8.60
C ARG A 92 -2.85 -8.88 9.96
N ASP A 93 -4.01 -9.31 10.39
CA ASP A 93 -4.55 -8.93 11.71
C ASP A 93 -4.01 -9.80 12.85
N GLY A 94 -4.49 -9.54 14.07
CA GLY A 94 -4.13 -10.30 15.26
C GLY A 94 -4.61 -11.77 15.27
N ASN A 95 -5.61 -12.11 14.46
CA ASN A 95 -6.14 -13.46 14.31
C ASN A 95 -5.41 -14.25 13.21
N MET A 96 -4.39 -13.66 12.59
CA MET A 96 -3.65 -14.21 11.45
C MET A 96 -4.46 -14.25 10.15
N ASP A 97 -5.59 -13.52 10.06
CA ASP A 97 -6.32 -13.33 8.82
C ASP A 97 -5.66 -12.30 7.94
N TYR A 98 -5.75 -12.52 6.63
CA TYR A 98 -5.12 -11.66 5.63
C TYR A 98 -6.15 -10.79 4.92
N SER A 99 -5.69 -9.63 4.45
CA SER A 99 -6.39 -8.80 3.48
C SER A 99 -5.36 -8.25 2.49
N TYR A 100 -5.77 -8.06 1.24
CA TYR A 100 -4.92 -7.59 0.17
C TYR A 100 -5.46 -6.26 -0.36
N VAL A 101 -4.58 -5.28 -0.52
CA VAL A 101 -4.99 -3.94 -0.90
C VAL A 101 -4.13 -3.43 -2.04
N GLN A 102 -4.80 -2.95 -3.08
CA GLN A 102 -4.23 -2.18 -4.17
C GLN A 102 -4.73 -0.75 -4.06
N VAL A 103 -3.86 0.25 -4.22
CA VAL A 103 -4.19 1.67 -4.03
C VAL A 103 -3.89 2.43 -5.31
N THR A 104 -4.87 3.16 -5.83
CA THR A 104 -4.66 4.04 -6.97
C THR A 104 -5.51 5.31 -6.85
N TYR A 105 -5.07 6.42 -7.44
CA TYR A 105 -5.80 7.68 -7.37
C TYR A 105 -7.15 7.58 -8.07
N LYS A 106 -7.16 7.19 -9.35
CA LYS A 106 -8.37 6.97 -10.15
C LYS A 106 -8.16 5.78 -11.07
N MET A 107 -9.10 4.86 -11.05
CA MET A 107 -9.03 3.63 -11.83
C MET A 107 -9.90 3.69 -13.08
N LEU A 108 -11.04 4.37 -13.02
CA LEU A 108 -12.05 4.36 -14.07
C LEU A 108 -11.74 5.27 -15.27
N GLN A 109 -10.52 5.79 -15.38
CA GLN A 109 -10.10 6.63 -16.50
C GLN A 109 -9.87 5.84 -17.81
N SER A 110 -9.41 4.60 -17.69
CA SER A 110 -9.25 3.69 -18.83
C SER A 110 -9.34 2.23 -18.39
N LYS A 111 -9.75 1.37 -19.32
CA LYS A 111 -9.82 -0.07 -19.07
C LYS A 111 -8.46 -0.69 -18.79
N ASP A 112 -7.41 -0.21 -19.44
CA ASP A 112 -6.04 -0.69 -19.22
C ASP A 112 -5.56 -0.38 -17.81
N THR A 113 -5.90 0.80 -17.27
CA THR A 113 -5.61 1.16 -15.88
C THR A 113 -6.38 0.25 -14.93
N GLU A 114 -7.67 0.07 -15.17
CA GLU A 114 -8.51 -0.84 -14.38
C GLU A 114 -7.92 -2.26 -14.35
N ASP A 115 -7.64 -2.84 -15.49
CA ASP A 115 -7.09 -4.21 -15.58
C ASP A 115 -5.73 -4.34 -14.89
N ARG A 116 -4.90 -3.32 -14.96
CA ARG A 116 -3.61 -3.27 -14.27
C ARG A 116 -3.76 -3.34 -12.74
N GLU A 117 -4.72 -2.59 -12.18
CA GLU A 117 -4.94 -2.53 -10.73
C GLU A 117 -5.62 -3.80 -10.18
N TYR A 118 -6.51 -4.44 -10.95
CA TYR A 118 -7.13 -5.70 -10.53
C TYR A 118 -6.22 -6.92 -10.68
N ARG A 119 -5.33 -6.93 -11.66
CA ARG A 119 -4.50 -8.09 -12.03
C ARG A 119 -3.71 -8.72 -10.88
N PRO A 120 -3.03 -7.96 -10.00
CA PRO A 120 -2.34 -8.56 -8.85
C PRO A 120 -3.30 -9.32 -7.94
N LEU A 121 -4.44 -8.72 -7.61
CA LEU A 121 -5.43 -9.28 -6.70
C LEU A 121 -6.13 -10.51 -7.31
N GLU A 122 -6.42 -10.50 -8.61
CA GLU A 122 -7.01 -11.64 -9.33
C GLU A 122 -6.07 -12.85 -9.39
N SER A 123 -4.76 -12.62 -9.29
CA SER A 123 -3.76 -13.70 -9.27
C SER A 123 -3.64 -14.40 -7.90
N ILE A 124 -4.19 -13.81 -6.84
CA ILE A 124 -4.22 -14.38 -5.49
C ILE A 124 -5.40 -15.34 -5.37
N ARG A 125 -5.10 -16.64 -5.22
CA ARG A 125 -6.11 -17.70 -5.15
C ARG A 125 -6.33 -18.15 -3.70
N ASP A 126 -7.01 -17.30 -2.94
CA ASP A 126 -7.48 -17.61 -1.59
C ASP A 126 -8.80 -16.89 -1.32
N ASN A 127 -9.39 -17.14 -0.13
CA ASN A 127 -10.71 -16.62 0.26
C ASN A 127 -10.62 -15.36 1.11
N TYR A 128 -9.43 -14.77 1.29
CA TYR A 128 -9.28 -13.55 2.04
C TYR A 128 -9.77 -12.33 1.25
N LYS A 129 -10.14 -11.28 1.98
CA LYS A 129 -10.67 -10.05 1.37
C LYS A 129 -9.63 -9.37 0.49
N LYS A 130 -10.08 -8.86 -0.63
CA LYS A 130 -9.27 -8.12 -1.59
C LYS A 130 -9.92 -6.78 -1.88
N TYR A 131 -9.14 -5.71 -1.78
CA TYR A 131 -9.60 -4.34 -1.95
C TYR A 131 -8.83 -3.63 -3.05
N VAL A 132 -9.55 -2.93 -3.93
CA VAL A 132 -8.99 -1.83 -4.71
C VAL A 132 -9.51 -0.54 -4.10
N MET A 133 -8.61 0.28 -3.57
CA MET A 133 -8.93 1.55 -2.91
C MET A 133 -8.60 2.71 -3.85
N THR A 134 -9.59 3.53 -4.13
CA THR A 134 -9.45 4.68 -5.04
C THR A 134 -10.12 5.93 -4.48
N THR A 135 -10.05 7.04 -5.20
CA THR A 135 -10.86 8.23 -4.95
C THR A 135 -12.08 8.30 -5.89
N ASP A 136 -12.38 7.23 -6.63
CA ASP A 136 -13.57 7.18 -7.48
C ASP A 136 -14.84 7.08 -6.65
N TYR A 137 -15.90 7.79 -7.06
CA TYR A 137 -17.24 7.71 -6.44
C TYR A 137 -18.06 6.55 -7.00
N MET A 138 -17.83 6.19 -8.27
CA MET A 138 -18.49 5.02 -8.87
C MET A 138 -17.68 3.79 -8.51
N LEU A 139 -18.31 2.87 -7.78
CA LEU A 139 -17.67 1.65 -7.30
C LEU A 139 -18.11 0.45 -8.13
N GLN A 140 -17.16 -0.41 -8.47
CA GLN A 140 -17.39 -1.62 -9.24
C GLN A 140 -17.24 -2.86 -8.37
N LYS A 141 -17.79 -3.98 -8.83
CA LYS A 141 -17.52 -5.31 -8.28
C LYS A 141 -16.91 -6.17 -9.37
N ARG A 142 -15.73 -6.72 -9.11
CA ARG A 142 -15.03 -7.58 -10.08
C ARG A 142 -14.40 -8.78 -9.38
N ASN A 143 -14.85 -9.98 -9.76
CA ASN A 143 -14.28 -11.26 -9.28
C ASN A 143 -14.15 -11.36 -7.74
N GLY A 144 -15.14 -10.84 -6.99
CA GLY A 144 -15.11 -10.84 -5.52
C GLY A 144 -14.17 -9.80 -4.89
N ILE A 145 -13.48 -8.98 -5.70
CA ILE A 145 -12.64 -7.89 -5.24
C ILE A 145 -13.53 -6.68 -4.94
N LEU A 146 -13.33 -6.08 -3.79
CA LEU A 146 -14.08 -4.93 -3.30
C LEU A 146 -13.43 -3.64 -3.79
N HIS A 147 -14.08 -2.92 -4.69
CA HIS A 147 -13.69 -1.56 -5.03
C HIS A 147 -14.33 -0.61 -4.01
N VAL A 148 -13.52 0.19 -3.32
CA VAL A 148 -13.98 1.10 -2.28
C VAL A 148 -13.40 2.50 -2.47
N ASN A 149 -14.18 3.52 -2.10
CA ASN A 149 -13.63 4.86 -1.97
C ASN A 149 -12.80 4.93 -0.68
N LEU A 150 -11.55 5.34 -0.80
CA LEU A 150 -10.58 5.39 0.29
C LEU A 150 -11.02 6.35 1.39
N MET A 151 -11.53 7.52 1.01
CA MET A 151 -11.92 8.55 1.98
C MET A 151 -13.12 8.09 2.81
N ASP A 152 -14.12 7.47 2.17
CA ASP A 152 -15.29 6.92 2.85
C ASP A 152 -14.89 5.74 3.75
N PHE A 153 -14.00 4.86 3.27
CA PHE A 153 -13.54 3.71 4.04
C PHE A 153 -12.85 4.13 5.34
N ILE A 154 -11.96 5.12 5.27
CA ILE A 154 -11.24 5.66 6.42
C ILE A 154 -12.17 6.49 7.30
N GLY A 155 -13.00 7.35 6.70
CA GLY A 155 -13.92 8.23 7.42
C GLY A 155 -14.96 7.46 8.24
N ASP A 156 -15.41 6.31 7.74
CA ASP A 156 -16.31 5.39 8.44
C ASP A 156 -15.62 4.49 9.47
N GLY A 157 -14.31 4.57 9.63
CA GLY A 157 -13.54 3.74 10.54
C GLY A 157 -13.56 2.25 10.20
N LYS A 158 -13.71 1.89 8.91
CA LYS A 158 -13.82 0.49 8.47
C LYS A 158 -12.51 -0.26 8.63
N ARG A 159 -12.61 -1.55 8.95
CA ARG A 159 -11.47 -2.47 9.02
C ARG A 159 -11.38 -3.30 7.74
N PHE A 160 -10.13 -3.67 7.40
CA PHE A 160 -9.84 -4.51 6.24
C PHE A 160 -10.31 -5.95 6.40
#